data_f36414c17705eb7a6cc5b1b77bf937ea
#
_entry.id   f36414c17705eb7a6cc5b1b77bf937ea
#
_cell.length_a   1.000
_cell.length_b   1.000
_cell.length_c   1.000
_cell.angle_alpha   90.00
_cell.angle_beta   90.00
_cell.angle_gamma   90.00
#
_symmetry.space_group_name_H-M   'P 1'
#
loop_
_entity.id
_entity.type
_entity.pdbx_description
1 polymer ?
#
loop_
_entity_poly.entity_id
_entity_poly.type
_entity_poly.pdbx_seq_one_letter_code
_entity_poly.pdbx_strand_id
1 'polypeptide(L)'
;MLSNILITSAGRRVSLVKNFQKTLKEFNKSSKVIAIDCNPTLSSACYEADEFYIAPRVTEPFYREFLLNFCIEKKISIVVPTIDTELSLLAKLKDEFLEHNILIAISSKKVCDTFYLKDSTEQFFTENGFLTPKSIDNLENCNYPLFAKLNNSSCSVGAKRVESYTEAKELFDLDSNYIFQEFIDAREFTVDAFIDKKGKVISIVPRERLEVRAGEVNKALAVKDELIITKIKEFCNTLTKAYGTVTIQVFKRGSEIIFIEVNPRFGGGYPLSYLAGADFAKFLIEDYLNKSLEYREDWRDKTLMLRYDAEVIVNDFKG
;
A
#
# COMPACT_ATOMS: atom_id res chain seq x y z
N MET A 1 -6.48 -7.40 25.07
CA MET A 1 -6.92 -8.72 24.50
C MET A 1 -7.29 -8.50 23.05
N LEU A 2 -6.86 -9.36 22.11
CA LEU A 2 -7.20 -9.23 20.68
C LEU A 2 -8.69 -9.50 20.48
N SER A 3 -9.38 -8.57 19.81
CA SER A 3 -10.78 -8.64 19.43
C SER A 3 -10.92 -8.47 17.91
N ASN A 4 -11.88 -7.73 17.42
CA ASN A 4 -12.12 -7.57 15.98
C ASN A 4 -11.04 -6.74 15.28
N ILE A 5 -10.89 -6.97 13.98
CA ILE A 5 -10.04 -6.18 13.08
C ILE A 5 -10.93 -5.44 12.10
N LEU A 6 -10.68 -4.16 11.88
CA LEU A 6 -11.38 -3.33 10.92
C LEU A 6 -10.51 -3.09 9.68
N ILE A 7 -11.04 -3.34 8.50
CA ILE A 7 -10.46 -2.94 7.23
C ILE A 7 -11.26 -1.75 6.70
N THR A 8 -10.60 -0.59 6.55
CA THR A 8 -11.24 0.62 6.04
C THR A 8 -11.11 0.71 4.53
N SER A 9 -12.07 1.40 3.87
CA SER A 9 -12.09 1.60 2.41
C SER A 9 -11.87 0.29 1.64
N ALA A 10 -12.59 -0.76 2.06
CA ALA A 10 -12.29 -2.14 1.69
C ALA A 10 -12.35 -2.42 0.17
N GLY A 11 -13.28 -1.77 -0.56
CA GLY A 11 -13.40 -1.81 -2.00
C GLY A 11 -13.38 -3.23 -2.57
N ARG A 12 -12.36 -3.57 -3.34
CA ARG A 12 -12.15 -4.90 -3.93
C ARG A 12 -11.02 -5.72 -3.29
N ARG A 13 -10.66 -5.42 -2.02
CA ARG A 13 -9.57 -6.07 -1.30
C ARG A 13 -9.95 -7.45 -0.72
N VAL A 14 -10.73 -8.25 -1.46
CA VAL A 14 -11.22 -9.58 -1.05
C VAL A 14 -10.11 -10.48 -0.50
N SER A 15 -8.99 -10.59 -1.22
CA SER A 15 -7.87 -11.45 -0.79
C SER A 15 -7.24 -10.96 0.51
N LEU A 16 -7.22 -9.66 0.77
CA LEU A 16 -6.72 -9.09 2.02
C LEU A 16 -7.67 -9.44 3.18
N VAL A 17 -8.98 -9.26 2.98
CA VAL A 17 -10.00 -9.65 3.97
C VAL A 17 -9.86 -11.13 4.33
N LYS A 18 -9.81 -12.02 3.33
CA LYS A 18 -9.65 -13.47 3.54
C LYS A 18 -8.34 -13.84 4.25
N ASN A 19 -7.24 -13.13 3.95
CA ASN A 19 -5.99 -13.32 4.70
C ASN A 19 -6.18 -12.97 6.18
N PHE A 20 -6.69 -11.77 6.48
CA PHE A 20 -6.94 -11.38 7.87
C PHE A 20 -7.91 -12.30 8.60
N GLN A 21 -8.99 -12.76 7.95
CA GLN A 21 -9.92 -13.73 8.54
C GLN A 21 -9.24 -15.03 8.92
N LYS A 22 -8.46 -15.60 7.98
CA LYS A 22 -7.75 -16.85 8.22
C LYS A 22 -6.74 -16.69 9.36
N THR A 23 -5.93 -15.66 9.33
CA THR A 23 -4.89 -15.41 10.31
C THR A 23 -5.48 -15.07 11.67
N LEU A 24 -6.51 -14.21 11.74
CA LEU A 24 -7.15 -13.81 12.99
C LEU A 24 -7.70 -15.02 13.77
N LYS A 25 -8.25 -16.01 13.06
CA LYS A 25 -8.81 -17.23 13.69
C LYS A 25 -7.77 -18.15 14.32
N GLU A 26 -6.49 -18.01 13.95
CA GLU A 26 -5.40 -18.70 14.65
C GLU A 26 -5.17 -18.14 16.06
N PHE A 27 -5.51 -16.85 16.28
CA PHE A 27 -5.34 -16.16 17.57
C PHE A 27 -6.61 -16.10 18.39
N ASN A 28 -7.75 -15.86 17.76
CA ASN A 28 -9.05 -15.77 18.43
C ASN A 28 -10.19 -16.18 17.48
N LYS A 29 -10.74 -17.36 17.71
CA LYS A 29 -11.80 -17.95 16.87
C LYS A 29 -13.12 -17.16 16.87
N SER A 30 -13.40 -16.40 17.94
CA SER A 30 -14.62 -15.60 18.06
C SER A 30 -14.51 -14.20 17.46
N SER A 31 -13.28 -13.74 17.17
CA SER A 31 -13.05 -12.43 16.57
C SER A 31 -13.40 -12.40 15.08
N LYS A 32 -13.77 -11.22 14.61
CA LYS A 32 -14.26 -10.96 13.27
C LYS A 32 -13.35 -9.97 12.52
N VAL A 33 -13.30 -10.13 11.22
CA VAL A 33 -12.81 -9.09 10.31
C VAL A 33 -14.01 -8.32 9.80
N ILE A 34 -14.07 -7.05 10.17
CA ILE A 34 -15.14 -6.12 9.78
C ILE A 34 -14.62 -5.21 8.67
N ALA A 35 -15.43 -4.97 7.66
CA ALA A 35 -15.10 -4.06 6.58
C ALA A 35 -16.00 -2.84 6.58
N ILE A 36 -15.46 -1.66 6.29
CA ILE A 36 -16.25 -0.45 6.02
C ILE A 36 -15.86 0.15 4.68
N ASP A 37 -16.86 0.73 4.02
CA ASP A 37 -16.69 1.45 2.76
C ASP A 37 -17.74 2.55 2.66
N CYS A 38 -17.48 3.59 1.86
CA CYS A 38 -18.49 4.64 1.61
C CYS A 38 -19.62 4.14 0.70
N ASN A 39 -19.37 3.05 -0.04
CA ASN A 39 -20.39 2.34 -0.82
C ASN A 39 -20.22 0.82 -0.63
N PRO A 40 -20.54 0.27 0.56
CA PRO A 40 -20.30 -1.13 0.87
C PRO A 40 -21.12 -2.08 0.03
N THR A 41 -22.28 -1.65 -0.50
CA THR A 41 -23.15 -2.47 -1.35
C THR A 41 -22.57 -2.75 -2.74
N LEU A 42 -21.57 -1.97 -3.16
CA LEU A 42 -20.80 -2.19 -4.40
C LEU A 42 -19.34 -2.61 -4.14
N SER A 43 -19.02 -2.98 -2.90
CA SER A 43 -17.68 -3.43 -2.47
C SER A 43 -17.66 -4.94 -2.30
N SER A 44 -16.99 -5.67 -3.20
CA SER A 44 -16.86 -7.13 -3.09
C SER A 44 -16.15 -7.57 -1.80
N ALA A 45 -15.21 -6.77 -1.30
CA ALA A 45 -14.53 -7.07 -0.04
C ALA A 45 -15.45 -6.94 1.18
N CYS A 46 -16.45 -6.06 1.13
CA CYS A 46 -17.45 -5.95 2.18
C CYS A 46 -18.28 -7.23 2.31
N TYR A 47 -18.76 -7.79 1.19
CA TYR A 47 -19.53 -9.04 1.22
C TYR A 47 -18.73 -10.28 1.66
N GLU A 48 -17.42 -10.25 1.50
CA GLU A 48 -16.54 -11.34 1.92
C GLU A 48 -16.02 -11.18 3.37
N ALA A 49 -16.25 -10.03 4.01
CA ALA A 49 -15.94 -9.82 5.42
C ALA A 49 -16.94 -10.54 6.33
N ASP A 50 -16.59 -10.76 7.61
CA ASP A 50 -17.51 -11.38 8.58
C ASP A 50 -18.70 -10.45 8.89
N GLU A 51 -18.49 -9.13 8.82
CA GLU A 51 -19.51 -8.08 8.87
C GLU A 51 -19.05 -6.89 8.04
N PHE A 52 -20.00 -6.12 7.52
CA PHE A 52 -19.67 -4.85 6.86
C PHE A 52 -20.67 -3.75 7.19
N TYR A 53 -20.20 -2.50 7.07
CA TYR A 53 -21.00 -1.32 7.37
C TYR A 53 -20.67 -0.17 6.42
N ILE A 54 -21.64 0.74 6.27
CA ILE A 54 -21.42 1.99 5.56
C ILE A 54 -20.58 2.93 6.43
N ALA A 55 -19.63 3.63 5.79
CA ALA A 55 -18.86 4.69 6.42
C ALA A 55 -19.04 6.00 5.64
N PRO A 56 -18.93 7.16 6.27
CA PRO A 56 -18.80 8.41 5.55
C PRO A 56 -17.53 8.42 4.70
N ARG A 57 -17.47 9.33 3.73
CA ARG A 57 -16.21 9.54 3.02
C ARG A 57 -15.15 10.07 3.97
N VAL A 58 -13.89 9.67 3.77
CA VAL A 58 -12.76 10.10 4.61
C VAL A 58 -12.56 11.63 4.65
N THR A 59 -13.08 12.33 3.64
CA THR A 59 -13.06 13.80 3.53
C THR A 59 -14.15 14.49 4.36
N GLU A 60 -15.11 13.75 4.89
CA GLU A 60 -16.19 14.33 5.69
C GLU A 60 -15.69 14.77 7.07
N PRO A 61 -16.09 15.95 7.55
CA PRO A 61 -15.59 16.50 8.83
C PRO A 61 -15.83 15.59 10.03
N PHE A 62 -16.92 14.82 10.01
CA PHE A 62 -17.32 13.91 11.10
C PHE A 62 -16.73 12.50 10.98
N TYR A 63 -15.89 12.22 9.96
CA TYR A 63 -15.29 10.89 9.76
C TYR A 63 -14.48 10.41 10.99
N ARG A 64 -13.72 11.32 11.62
CA ARG A 64 -12.95 11.01 12.84
C ARG A 64 -13.86 10.49 13.97
N GLU A 65 -14.91 11.25 14.28
CA GLU A 65 -15.85 10.90 15.35
C GLU A 65 -16.59 9.59 15.04
N PHE A 66 -17.07 9.45 13.80
CA PHE A 66 -17.67 8.20 13.34
C PHE A 66 -16.72 7.02 13.55
N LEU A 67 -15.48 7.10 13.08
CA LEU A 67 -14.55 5.98 13.11
C LEU A 67 -14.20 5.58 14.55
N LEU A 68 -13.97 6.53 15.44
CA LEU A 68 -13.67 6.26 16.84
C LEU A 68 -14.85 5.57 17.53
N ASN A 69 -16.04 6.14 17.43
CA ASN A 69 -17.25 5.57 18.05
C ASN A 69 -17.56 4.19 17.50
N PHE A 70 -17.43 4.00 16.19
CA PHE A 70 -17.59 2.69 15.54
C PHE A 70 -16.58 1.66 16.06
N CYS A 71 -15.31 2.03 16.18
CA CYS A 71 -14.28 1.14 16.68
C CYS A 71 -14.52 0.72 18.13
N ILE A 72 -15.00 1.63 18.98
CA ILE A 72 -15.36 1.33 20.38
C ILE A 72 -16.57 0.40 20.42
N GLU A 73 -17.65 0.72 19.70
CA GLU A 73 -18.88 -0.09 19.65
C GLU A 73 -18.60 -1.51 19.16
N LYS A 74 -17.86 -1.64 18.08
CA LYS A 74 -17.54 -2.94 17.45
C LYS A 74 -16.33 -3.64 18.09
N LYS A 75 -15.78 -3.12 19.17
CA LYS A 75 -14.64 -3.69 19.91
C LYS A 75 -13.46 -3.98 18.97
N ILE A 76 -13.08 -2.98 18.15
CA ILE A 76 -11.96 -3.09 17.24
C ILE A 76 -10.64 -3.01 18.02
N SER A 77 -9.74 -3.94 17.74
CA SER A 77 -8.36 -3.93 18.28
C SER A 77 -7.38 -3.32 17.30
N ILE A 78 -7.59 -3.55 16.00
CA ILE A 78 -6.67 -3.11 14.93
C ILE A 78 -7.46 -2.54 13.78
N VAL A 79 -7.09 -1.35 13.31
CA VAL A 79 -7.60 -0.71 12.09
C VAL A 79 -6.54 -0.83 10.99
N VAL A 80 -6.92 -1.35 9.83
CA VAL A 80 -6.05 -1.57 8.66
C VAL A 80 -6.52 -0.70 7.51
N PRO A 81 -5.81 0.42 7.21
CA PRO A 81 -6.13 1.28 6.08
C PRO A 81 -5.71 0.65 4.75
N THR A 82 -6.46 0.94 3.67
CA THR A 82 -6.21 0.37 2.34
C THR A 82 -6.00 1.35 1.21
N ILE A 83 -6.31 2.65 1.38
CA ILE A 83 -6.16 3.68 0.35
C ILE A 83 -5.28 4.84 0.82
N ASP A 84 -4.59 5.49 -0.11
CA ASP A 84 -3.61 6.53 0.21
C ASP A 84 -4.24 7.80 0.78
N THR A 85 -5.46 8.13 0.35
CA THR A 85 -6.17 9.35 0.76
C THR A 85 -6.60 9.37 2.24
N GLU A 86 -6.65 8.21 2.91
CA GLU A 86 -6.99 8.13 4.34
C GLU A 86 -5.77 8.19 5.26
N LEU A 87 -4.55 7.97 4.72
CA LEU A 87 -3.37 7.71 5.56
C LEU A 87 -2.97 8.92 6.42
N SER A 88 -2.90 10.11 5.86
CA SER A 88 -2.52 11.32 6.61
C SER A 88 -3.47 11.62 7.75
N LEU A 89 -4.79 11.45 7.53
CA LEU A 89 -5.80 11.62 8.57
C LEU A 89 -5.64 10.57 9.67
N LEU A 90 -5.60 9.29 9.30
CA LEU A 90 -5.49 8.20 10.27
C LEU A 90 -4.19 8.27 11.06
N ALA A 91 -3.09 8.71 10.45
CA ALA A 91 -1.83 8.91 11.16
C ALA A 91 -1.90 10.00 12.23
N LYS A 92 -2.74 11.02 12.07
CA LYS A 92 -3.01 12.04 13.11
C LYS A 92 -3.81 11.47 14.29
N LEU A 93 -4.62 10.46 14.04
CA LEU A 93 -5.54 9.89 15.03
C LEU A 93 -4.91 8.76 15.86
N LYS A 94 -3.69 8.31 15.52
CA LYS A 94 -3.05 7.15 16.18
C LYS A 94 -3.05 7.20 17.69
N ASP A 95 -2.61 8.32 18.26
CA ASP A 95 -2.44 8.44 19.70
C ASP A 95 -3.79 8.45 20.41
N GLU A 96 -4.78 9.15 19.87
CA GLU A 96 -6.16 9.16 20.37
C GLU A 96 -6.77 7.76 20.37
N PHE A 97 -6.61 7.00 19.29
CA PHE A 97 -7.14 5.63 19.21
C PHE A 97 -6.41 4.69 20.16
N LEU A 98 -5.11 4.91 20.36
CA LEU A 98 -4.32 4.11 21.28
C LEU A 98 -4.79 4.28 22.75
N GLU A 99 -5.29 5.45 23.16
CA GLU A 99 -5.92 5.67 24.46
C GLU A 99 -7.12 4.74 24.71
N HIS A 100 -7.77 4.32 23.63
CA HIS A 100 -8.86 3.33 23.66
C HIS A 100 -8.40 1.89 23.38
N ASN A 101 -7.08 1.62 23.41
CA ASN A 101 -6.46 0.33 23.06
C ASN A 101 -6.73 -0.13 21.63
N ILE A 102 -6.94 0.82 20.71
CA ILE A 102 -7.15 0.57 19.28
C ILE A 102 -5.88 0.95 18.54
N LEU A 103 -5.23 -0.02 17.88
CA LEU A 103 -4.08 0.20 17.06
C LEU A 103 -4.50 0.57 15.63
N ILE A 104 -4.11 1.73 15.14
CA ILE A 104 -4.16 2.00 13.69
C ILE A 104 -2.84 1.52 13.08
N ALA A 105 -2.92 0.55 12.16
CA ALA A 105 -1.77 -0.07 11.50
C ALA A 105 -1.20 0.85 10.41
N ILE A 106 -0.54 1.92 10.82
CA ILE A 106 -0.07 2.98 9.93
C ILE A 106 1.23 3.62 10.44
N SER A 107 2.06 4.06 9.51
CA SER A 107 3.27 4.83 9.76
C SER A 107 2.97 6.21 10.39
N SER A 108 3.99 6.94 10.81
CA SER A 108 3.82 8.31 11.29
C SER A 108 3.24 9.23 10.21
N LYS A 109 2.59 10.33 10.64
CA LYS A 109 2.07 11.35 9.70
C LYS A 109 3.15 11.86 8.75
N LYS A 110 4.38 12.07 9.26
CA LYS A 110 5.50 12.52 8.42
C LYS A 110 5.78 11.54 7.28
N VAL A 111 5.81 10.23 7.55
CA VAL A 111 6.01 9.20 6.52
C VAL A 111 4.84 9.20 5.53
N CYS A 112 3.60 9.24 6.01
CA CYS A 112 2.42 9.26 5.14
C CYS A 112 2.40 10.49 4.23
N ASP A 113 2.69 11.68 4.76
CA ASP A 113 2.68 12.93 4.00
C ASP A 113 3.82 12.99 2.98
N THR A 114 5.03 12.53 3.35
CA THR A 114 6.19 12.51 2.46
C THR A 114 5.90 11.69 1.19
N PHE A 115 5.23 10.56 1.33
CA PHE A 115 4.98 9.66 0.20
C PHE A 115 3.60 9.81 -0.44
N TYR A 116 2.85 10.84 -0.07
CA TYR A 116 1.56 11.14 -0.68
C TYR A 116 1.71 11.81 -2.06
N LEU A 117 2.67 12.75 -2.20
CA LEU A 117 2.98 13.40 -3.47
C LEU A 117 4.25 12.81 -4.10
N LYS A 118 4.30 12.79 -5.41
CA LYS A 118 5.42 12.19 -6.15
C LYS A 118 6.69 13.05 -6.11
N ASP A 119 6.53 14.37 -6.12
CA ASP A 119 7.64 15.32 -5.98
C ASP A 119 8.30 15.23 -4.59
N SER A 120 7.53 15.20 -3.51
CA SER A 120 8.06 15.00 -2.16
C SER A 120 8.70 13.62 -1.98
N THR A 121 8.18 12.61 -2.67
CA THR A 121 8.76 11.26 -2.71
C THR A 121 10.14 11.28 -3.40
N GLU A 122 10.24 11.92 -4.56
CA GLU A 122 11.50 12.08 -5.30
C GLU A 122 12.54 12.87 -4.49
N GLN A 123 12.12 13.96 -3.88
CA GLN A 123 12.97 14.76 -2.99
C GLN A 123 13.53 13.88 -1.85
N PHE A 124 12.67 13.09 -1.20
CA PHE A 124 13.10 12.19 -0.13
C PHE A 124 14.15 11.17 -0.61
N PHE A 125 13.94 10.55 -1.77
CA PHE A 125 14.92 9.62 -2.34
C PHE A 125 16.26 10.30 -2.59
N THR A 126 16.26 11.46 -3.22
CA THR A 126 17.47 12.21 -3.56
C THR A 126 18.24 12.65 -2.31
N GLU A 127 17.54 13.21 -1.31
CA GLU A 127 18.15 13.66 -0.04
C GLU A 127 18.78 12.52 0.77
N ASN A 128 18.26 11.29 0.61
CA ASN A 128 18.78 10.11 1.30
C ASN A 128 19.73 9.25 0.42
N GLY A 129 20.12 9.74 -0.76
CA GLY A 129 21.08 9.08 -1.63
C GLY A 129 20.56 7.86 -2.38
N PHE A 130 19.24 7.73 -2.55
CA PHE A 130 18.63 6.68 -3.37
C PHE A 130 18.44 7.16 -4.81
N LEU A 131 18.72 6.28 -5.76
CA LEU A 131 18.46 6.55 -7.16
C LEU A 131 16.95 6.62 -7.42
N THR A 132 16.51 7.61 -8.19
CA THR A 132 15.12 7.80 -8.63
C THR A 132 15.13 8.36 -10.05
N PRO A 133 14.07 8.16 -10.87
CA PRO A 133 14.01 8.78 -12.18
C PRO A 133 14.11 10.30 -12.05
N LYS A 134 14.96 10.91 -12.86
CA LYS A 134 15.21 12.36 -12.80
C LYS A 134 14.01 13.13 -13.32
N SER A 135 13.56 14.13 -12.57
CA SER A 135 12.56 15.08 -13.02
C SER A 135 13.09 15.98 -14.13
N ILE A 136 12.24 16.31 -15.09
CA ILE A 136 12.54 17.11 -16.25
C ILE A 136 11.67 18.37 -16.23
N ASP A 137 12.29 19.51 -15.94
CA ASP A 137 11.59 20.80 -15.88
C ASP A 137 11.58 21.51 -17.25
N ASN A 138 12.60 21.28 -18.08
CA ASN A 138 12.70 21.90 -19.41
C ASN A 138 12.36 20.89 -20.49
N LEU A 139 11.08 20.87 -20.89
CA LEU A 139 10.55 19.94 -21.89
C LEU A 139 11.06 20.19 -23.31
N GLU A 140 11.52 21.43 -23.63
CA GLU A 140 12.03 21.75 -24.97
C GLU A 140 13.45 21.22 -25.19
N ASN A 141 14.27 21.17 -24.11
CA ASN A 141 15.68 20.83 -24.19
C ASN A 141 15.99 19.57 -23.36
N CYS A 142 15.29 18.48 -23.63
CA CYS A 142 15.50 17.20 -23.01
C CYS A 142 15.48 16.05 -24.01
N ASN A 143 15.91 14.88 -23.58
CA ASN A 143 15.85 13.67 -24.41
C ASN A 143 14.52 12.95 -24.19
N TYR A 144 13.85 12.62 -25.27
CA TYR A 144 12.67 11.76 -25.29
C TYR A 144 13.04 10.30 -25.53
N PRO A 145 12.24 9.30 -25.07
CA PRO A 145 10.95 9.46 -24.42
C PRO A 145 11.06 9.88 -22.95
N LEU A 146 9.99 10.52 -22.44
CA LEU A 146 9.78 10.81 -21.04
C LEU A 146 8.65 9.95 -20.47
N PHE A 147 8.55 9.93 -19.14
CA PHE A 147 7.41 9.38 -18.42
C PHE A 147 6.64 10.51 -17.75
N ALA A 148 5.38 10.70 -18.14
CA ALA A 148 4.48 11.68 -17.56
C ALA A 148 3.53 11.02 -16.55
N LYS A 149 3.30 11.67 -15.41
CA LYS A 149 2.35 11.23 -14.37
C LYS A 149 1.80 12.42 -13.59
N LEU A 150 0.59 12.31 -13.09
CA LEU A 150 0.02 13.32 -12.19
C LEU A 150 0.67 13.24 -10.82
N ASN A 151 1.04 14.37 -10.22
CA ASN A 151 1.74 14.44 -8.93
C ASN A 151 0.95 13.80 -7.78
N ASN A 152 -0.37 13.95 -7.77
CA ASN A 152 -1.27 13.50 -6.72
C ASN A 152 -2.17 12.32 -7.12
N SER A 153 -1.83 11.55 -8.16
CA SER A 153 -2.62 10.40 -8.62
C SER A 153 -2.14 9.07 -8.01
N SER A 154 -3.04 8.11 -7.96
CA SER A 154 -2.78 6.71 -7.63
C SER A 154 -3.26 5.78 -8.76
N CYS A 155 -2.91 4.49 -8.68
CA CYS A 155 -3.33 3.48 -9.67
C CYS A 155 -2.97 3.81 -11.12
N SER A 156 -1.84 4.49 -11.36
CA SER A 156 -1.36 4.88 -12.69
C SER A 156 -2.34 5.76 -13.49
N VAL A 157 -3.30 6.44 -12.84
CA VAL A 157 -4.20 7.38 -13.51
C VAL A 157 -3.39 8.51 -14.14
N GLY A 158 -3.57 8.73 -15.46
CA GLY A 158 -2.84 9.75 -16.22
C GLY A 158 -1.36 9.42 -16.51
N ALA A 159 -0.84 8.29 -16.03
CA ALA A 159 0.55 7.91 -16.26
C ALA A 159 0.75 7.34 -17.67
N LYS A 160 1.67 7.92 -18.45
CA LYS A 160 2.01 7.43 -19.77
C LYS A 160 3.43 7.78 -20.20
N ARG A 161 3.97 7.00 -21.14
CA ARG A 161 5.17 7.33 -21.90
C ARG A 161 4.84 8.42 -22.93
N VAL A 162 5.73 9.38 -23.10
CA VAL A 162 5.61 10.56 -23.97
C VAL A 162 6.80 10.58 -24.91
N GLU A 163 6.52 10.65 -26.22
CA GLU A 163 7.54 10.49 -27.25
C GLU A 163 8.10 11.81 -27.77
N SER A 164 7.45 12.94 -27.49
CA SER A 164 7.82 14.25 -28.04
C SER A 164 7.47 15.41 -27.13
N TYR A 165 8.10 16.57 -27.41
CA TYR A 165 7.76 17.85 -26.77
C TYR A 165 6.27 18.20 -26.94
N THR A 166 5.73 18.01 -28.17
CA THR A 166 4.33 18.32 -28.44
C THR A 166 3.38 17.56 -27.51
N GLU A 167 3.57 16.23 -27.36
CA GLU A 167 2.77 15.42 -26.46
C GLU A 167 2.94 15.82 -24.99
N ALA A 168 4.18 16.15 -24.57
CA ALA A 168 4.44 16.58 -23.20
C ALA A 168 3.74 17.91 -22.91
N LYS A 169 3.83 18.87 -23.86
CA LYS A 169 3.18 20.17 -23.73
C LYS A 169 1.66 20.06 -23.68
N GLU A 170 1.05 19.23 -24.52
CA GLU A 170 -0.39 18.99 -24.51
C GLU A 170 -0.88 18.49 -23.13
N LEU A 171 -0.12 17.58 -22.50
CA LEU A 171 -0.46 17.09 -21.15
C LEU A 171 -0.32 18.19 -20.10
N PHE A 172 0.75 18.96 -20.14
CA PHE A 172 0.97 20.05 -19.20
C PHE A 172 -0.07 21.15 -19.33
N ASP A 173 -0.46 21.49 -20.56
CA ASP A 173 -1.51 22.47 -20.85
C ASP A 173 -2.90 21.97 -20.40
N LEU A 174 -3.14 20.64 -20.44
CA LEU A 174 -4.37 20.01 -19.96
C LEU A 174 -4.47 20.04 -18.43
N ASP A 175 -3.38 19.72 -17.72
CA ASP A 175 -3.31 19.74 -16.26
C ASP A 175 -1.86 20.03 -15.81
N SER A 176 -1.64 21.20 -15.21
CA SER A 176 -0.35 21.61 -14.69
C SER A 176 0.20 20.75 -13.53
N ASN A 177 -0.60 19.80 -13.00
CA ASN A 177 -0.14 18.82 -12.02
C ASN A 177 0.67 17.67 -12.65
N TYR A 178 0.80 17.61 -13.98
CA TYR A 178 1.70 16.65 -14.59
C TYR A 178 3.15 16.95 -14.24
N ILE A 179 3.84 15.91 -13.77
CA ILE A 179 5.30 15.89 -13.65
C ILE A 179 5.89 14.98 -14.74
N PHE A 180 7.07 15.33 -15.22
CA PHE A 180 7.76 14.60 -16.27
C PHE A 180 9.09 14.10 -15.75
N GLN A 181 9.39 12.84 -16.01
CA GLN A 181 10.63 12.20 -15.57
C GLN A 181 11.29 11.48 -16.74
N GLU A 182 12.58 11.19 -16.62
CA GLU A 182 13.25 10.30 -17.57
C GLU A 182 12.51 8.96 -17.66
N PHE A 183 12.38 8.43 -18.87
CA PHE A 183 11.80 7.11 -19.08
C PHE A 183 12.83 6.04 -18.75
N ILE A 184 12.50 5.13 -17.84
CA ILE A 184 13.37 4.02 -17.45
C ILE A 184 12.85 2.74 -18.09
N ASP A 185 13.65 2.17 -19.01
CA ASP A 185 13.40 0.86 -19.59
C ASP A 185 14.13 -0.21 -18.75
N ALA A 186 13.44 -0.80 -17.79
CA ALA A 186 14.00 -1.78 -16.88
C ALA A 186 12.91 -2.67 -16.27
N ARG A 187 13.32 -3.77 -15.64
CA ARG A 187 12.39 -4.65 -14.91
C ARG A 187 11.80 -3.92 -13.70
N GLU A 188 10.48 -3.95 -13.58
CA GLU A 188 9.76 -3.29 -12.50
C GLU A 188 9.40 -4.29 -11.38
N PHE A 189 9.62 -3.87 -10.15
CA PHE A 189 9.28 -4.63 -8.96
C PHE A 189 8.41 -3.81 -8.03
N THR A 190 7.45 -4.48 -7.41
CA THR A 190 6.79 -3.98 -6.21
C THR A 190 7.27 -4.80 -5.03
N VAL A 191 7.75 -4.16 -3.98
CA VAL A 191 8.31 -4.83 -2.80
C VAL A 191 7.42 -4.54 -1.61
N ASP A 192 6.92 -5.58 -0.96
CA ASP A 192 6.23 -5.43 0.33
C ASP A 192 7.27 -5.58 1.44
N ALA A 193 7.29 -4.63 2.38
CA ALA A 193 8.08 -4.69 3.60
C ALA A 193 7.16 -4.57 4.83
N PHE A 194 7.47 -5.29 5.90
CA PHE A 194 6.81 -5.14 7.19
C PHE A 194 7.79 -4.62 8.23
N ILE A 195 7.37 -3.55 8.93
CA ILE A 195 8.16 -2.87 9.96
C ILE A 195 7.38 -2.92 11.27
N ASP A 196 8.01 -3.42 12.34
CA ASP A 196 7.39 -3.53 13.66
C ASP A 196 7.31 -2.17 14.39
N LYS A 197 6.67 -2.12 15.55
CA LYS A 197 6.53 -0.90 16.37
C LYS A 197 7.84 -0.37 16.94
N LYS A 198 8.93 -1.14 16.87
CA LYS A 198 10.29 -0.71 17.25
C LYS A 198 11.06 -0.14 16.06
N GLY A 199 10.45 -0.13 14.86
CA GLY A 199 11.09 0.29 13.61
C GLY A 199 11.99 -0.79 12.99
N LYS A 200 11.93 -2.05 13.47
CA LYS A 200 12.72 -3.14 12.92
C LYS A 200 12.01 -3.71 11.69
N VAL A 201 12.73 -3.88 10.60
CA VAL A 201 12.25 -4.59 9.42
C VAL A 201 12.13 -6.08 9.74
N ILE A 202 10.97 -6.68 9.49
CA ILE A 202 10.65 -8.06 9.83
C ILE A 202 10.66 -8.97 8.61
N SER A 203 10.22 -8.47 7.45
CA SER A 203 10.26 -9.23 6.20
C SER A 203 10.24 -8.28 5.00
N ILE A 204 10.86 -8.71 3.91
CA ILE A 204 10.89 -8.00 2.63
C ILE A 204 10.59 -9.02 1.54
N VAL A 205 9.64 -8.73 0.66
CA VAL A 205 9.21 -9.63 -0.43
C VAL A 205 9.20 -8.88 -1.75
N PRO A 206 10.27 -8.98 -2.56
CA PRO A 206 10.27 -8.45 -3.92
C PRO A 206 9.35 -9.27 -4.83
N ARG A 207 8.52 -8.57 -5.60
CA ARG A 207 7.57 -9.13 -6.56
C ARG A 207 7.79 -8.48 -7.92
N GLU A 208 8.34 -9.21 -8.87
CA GLU A 208 8.47 -8.74 -10.25
C GLU A 208 7.09 -8.58 -10.89
N ARG A 209 6.85 -7.46 -11.54
CA ARG A 209 5.61 -7.15 -12.27
C ARG A 209 5.73 -7.67 -13.69
N LEU A 210 5.13 -8.82 -13.98
CA LEU A 210 5.17 -9.44 -15.30
C LEU A 210 4.10 -8.89 -16.25
N GLU A 211 2.94 -8.53 -15.69
CA GLU A 211 1.83 -7.94 -16.44
C GLU A 211 1.00 -7.03 -15.52
N VAL A 212 0.62 -5.88 -16.05
CA VAL A 212 -0.22 -4.89 -15.37
C VAL A 212 -1.53 -4.71 -16.15
N ARG A 213 -2.66 -4.67 -15.44
CA ARG A 213 -3.99 -4.39 -16.00
C ARG A 213 -4.66 -3.28 -15.16
N ALA A 214 -5.05 -2.19 -15.82
CA ALA A 214 -5.68 -1.04 -15.17
C ALA A 214 -4.91 -0.52 -13.93
N GLY A 215 -3.58 -0.36 -14.06
CA GLY A 215 -2.71 0.14 -13.00
C GLY A 215 -2.37 -0.84 -11.89
N GLU A 216 -3.05 -2.01 -11.83
CA GLU A 216 -2.74 -3.05 -10.85
C GLU A 216 -2.01 -4.25 -11.47
N VAL A 217 -1.15 -4.87 -10.69
CA VAL A 217 -0.44 -6.07 -11.12
C VAL A 217 -1.43 -7.22 -11.35
N ASN A 218 -1.37 -7.82 -12.55
CA ASN A 218 -2.18 -8.98 -12.95
C ASN A 218 -1.40 -10.29 -12.88
N LYS A 219 -0.15 -10.28 -13.32
CA LYS A 219 0.79 -11.41 -13.17
C LYS A 219 2.06 -10.92 -12.48
N ALA A 220 2.51 -11.65 -11.46
CA ALA A 220 3.72 -11.29 -10.72
C ALA A 220 4.44 -12.53 -10.21
N LEU A 221 5.74 -12.38 -10.03
CA LEU A 221 6.63 -13.44 -9.53
C LEU A 221 7.33 -12.94 -8.26
N ALA A 222 7.12 -13.61 -7.12
CA ALA A 222 7.92 -13.37 -5.92
C ALA A 222 9.34 -13.94 -6.12
N VAL A 223 10.36 -13.12 -5.89
CA VAL A 223 11.75 -13.52 -6.13
C VAL A 223 12.65 -13.07 -4.98
N LYS A 224 13.54 -13.96 -4.52
CA LYS A 224 14.63 -13.65 -3.59
C LYS A 224 15.77 -12.99 -4.35
N ASP A 225 15.70 -11.68 -4.51
CA ASP A 225 16.74 -10.87 -5.12
C ASP A 225 17.49 -10.11 -4.02
N GLU A 226 18.69 -10.59 -3.68
CA GLU A 226 19.51 -10.07 -2.58
C GLU A 226 19.82 -8.57 -2.72
N LEU A 227 20.01 -8.09 -3.96
CA LEU A 227 20.29 -6.67 -4.18
C LEU A 227 19.07 -5.81 -3.84
N ILE A 228 17.87 -6.23 -4.31
CA ILE A 228 16.63 -5.51 -3.98
C ILE A 228 16.38 -5.58 -2.48
N ILE A 229 16.45 -6.76 -1.86
CA ILE A 229 16.21 -6.95 -0.42
C ILE A 229 17.14 -6.05 0.40
N THR A 230 18.43 -6.02 0.07
CA THR A 230 19.41 -5.17 0.76
C THR A 230 19.08 -3.68 0.62
N LYS A 231 18.81 -3.21 -0.61
CA LYS A 231 18.49 -1.80 -0.86
C LYS A 231 17.16 -1.36 -0.23
N ILE A 232 16.16 -2.22 -0.23
CA ILE A 232 14.89 -1.94 0.46
C ILE A 232 15.08 -1.91 1.99
N LYS A 233 15.93 -2.77 2.54
CA LYS A 233 16.25 -2.75 3.98
C LYS A 233 16.99 -1.46 4.37
N GLU A 234 17.99 -1.04 3.57
CA GLU A 234 18.66 0.26 3.73
C GLU A 234 17.62 1.40 3.72
N PHE A 235 16.74 1.41 2.73
CA PHE A 235 15.67 2.42 2.61
C PHE A 235 14.74 2.41 3.83
N CYS A 236 14.21 1.26 4.22
CA CYS A 236 13.30 1.17 5.38
C CYS A 236 13.94 1.69 6.67
N ASN A 237 15.25 1.52 6.83
CA ASN A 237 15.99 2.04 8.01
C ASN A 237 16.08 3.58 8.04
N THR A 238 15.86 4.28 6.93
CA THR A 238 15.76 5.76 6.91
C THR A 238 14.39 6.27 7.34
N LEU A 239 13.38 5.41 7.34
CA LEU A 239 11.99 5.78 7.62
C LEU A 239 11.74 5.91 9.13
N THR A 240 11.94 7.09 9.68
CA THR A 240 11.70 7.36 11.11
C THR A 240 10.22 7.16 11.46
N LYS A 241 9.94 6.25 12.40
CA LYS A 241 8.58 5.92 12.86
C LYS A 241 7.68 5.34 11.75
N ALA A 242 8.27 4.65 10.76
CA ALA A 242 7.49 3.77 9.90
C ALA A 242 6.94 2.59 10.71
N TYR A 243 5.76 2.12 10.34
CA TYR A 243 5.10 1.02 11.03
C TYR A 243 4.13 0.27 10.11
N GLY A 244 4.07 -1.06 10.29
CA GLY A 244 3.19 -1.94 9.54
C GLY A 244 3.73 -2.22 8.13
N THR A 245 2.83 -2.37 7.18
CA THR A 245 3.19 -2.67 5.80
C THR A 245 3.57 -1.42 5.04
N VAL A 246 4.68 -1.49 4.32
CA VAL A 246 5.11 -0.48 3.35
C VAL A 246 5.29 -1.16 2.00
N THR A 247 4.66 -0.63 0.97
CA THR A 247 4.77 -1.13 -0.40
C THR A 247 5.62 -0.16 -1.21
N ILE A 248 6.75 -0.62 -1.73
CA ILE A 248 7.74 0.18 -2.45
C ILE A 248 7.81 -0.30 -3.90
N GLN A 249 7.84 0.62 -4.86
CA GLN A 249 8.06 0.30 -6.27
C GLN A 249 9.47 0.72 -6.68
N VAL A 250 10.15 -0.18 -7.40
CA VAL A 250 11.50 0.06 -7.90
C VAL A 250 11.68 -0.53 -9.30
N PHE A 251 12.55 0.10 -10.08
CA PHE A 251 13.15 -0.53 -11.25
C PHE A 251 14.49 -1.19 -10.87
N LYS A 252 14.81 -2.30 -11.54
CA LYS A 252 16.14 -2.92 -11.49
C LYS A 252 16.78 -2.86 -12.87
N ARG A 253 17.87 -2.08 -12.99
CA ARG A 253 18.68 -1.94 -14.20
C ARG A 253 20.12 -2.39 -13.89
N GLY A 254 20.44 -3.62 -14.26
CA GLY A 254 21.73 -4.26 -13.89
C GLY A 254 21.91 -4.32 -12.36
N SER A 255 22.90 -3.60 -11.83
CA SER A 255 23.17 -3.47 -10.40
C SER A 255 22.50 -2.24 -9.74
N GLU A 256 21.75 -1.46 -10.49
CA GLU A 256 21.06 -0.28 -9.99
C GLU A 256 19.65 -0.63 -9.54
N ILE A 257 19.25 -0.12 -8.38
CA ILE A 257 17.87 -0.11 -7.90
C ILE A 257 17.39 1.34 -7.89
N ILE A 258 16.38 1.63 -8.71
CA ILE A 258 15.85 2.97 -8.94
C ILE A 258 14.46 3.03 -8.31
N PHE A 259 14.29 3.87 -7.30
CA PHE A 259 13.07 3.98 -6.51
C PHE A 259 12.03 4.84 -7.23
N ILE A 260 10.77 4.40 -7.26
CA ILE A 260 9.69 5.05 -8.03
C ILE A 260 8.63 5.65 -7.10
N GLU A 261 8.13 4.83 -6.17
CA GLU A 261 6.96 5.14 -5.35
C GLU A 261 6.99 4.37 -4.03
N VAL A 262 6.42 4.97 -3.00
CA VAL A 262 6.21 4.33 -1.69
C VAL A 262 4.77 4.52 -1.25
N ASN A 263 4.12 3.44 -0.87
CA ASN A 263 2.77 3.44 -0.32
C ASN A 263 2.83 2.80 1.09
N PRO A 264 2.76 3.57 2.18
CA PRO A 264 2.87 3.03 3.54
C PRO A 264 1.57 2.34 4.01
N ARG A 265 1.17 1.33 3.28
CA ARG A 265 -0.02 0.47 3.47
C ARG A 265 0.11 -0.85 2.71
N PHE A 266 -0.86 -1.76 2.91
CA PHE A 266 -0.96 -2.97 2.09
C PHE A 266 -1.21 -2.63 0.61
N GLY A 267 -0.31 -3.11 -0.25
CA GLY A 267 -0.43 -2.96 -1.70
C GLY A 267 -1.49 -3.89 -2.30
N GLY A 268 -2.02 -3.53 -3.48
CA GLY A 268 -2.97 -4.40 -4.22
C GLY A 268 -2.39 -5.76 -4.60
N GLY A 269 -1.07 -5.85 -4.79
CA GLY A 269 -0.36 -7.10 -5.09
C GLY A 269 0.09 -7.92 -3.88
N TYR A 270 -0.13 -7.44 -2.64
CA TYR A 270 0.27 -8.14 -1.41
C TYR A 270 -0.21 -9.61 -1.32
N PRO A 271 -1.37 -10.01 -1.88
CA PRO A 271 -1.76 -11.42 -1.85
C PRO A 271 -0.67 -12.40 -2.31
N LEU A 272 0.22 -12.00 -3.23
CA LEU A 272 1.36 -12.84 -3.62
C LEU A 272 2.34 -13.05 -2.47
N SER A 273 2.69 -11.99 -1.72
CA SER A 273 3.58 -12.08 -0.57
C SER A 273 3.03 -13.02 0.49
N TYR A 274 1.73 -12.89 0.80
CA TYR A 274 1.02 -13.79 1.71
C TYR A 274 1.03 -15.25 1.22
N LEU A 275 0.69 -15.49 -0.05
CA LEU A 275 0.62 -16.84 -0.62
C LEU A 275 2.01 -17.46 -0.78
N ALA A 276 3.06 -16.66 -0.91
CA ALA A 276 4.44 -17.12 -0.85
C ALA A 276 4.88 -17.52 0.57
N GLY A 277 4.15 -17.10 1.62
CA GLY A 277 4.42 -17.45 3.02
C GLY A 277 4.74 -16.25 3.93
N ALA A 278 4.82 -15.03 3.40
CA ALA A 278 5.04 -13.83 4.20
C ALA A 278 3.71 -13.26 4.72
N ASP A 279 3.23 -13.77 5.84
CA ASP A 279 1.96 -13.36 6.43
C ASP A 279 2.11 -12.10 7.29
N PHE A 280 1.97 -10.92 6.68
CA PHE A 280 2.06 -9.64 7.38
C PHE A 280 0.85 -9.35 8.29
N ALA A 281 -0.30 -9.99 8.05
CA ALA A 281 -1.42 -9.94 8.98
C ALA A 281 -1.03 -10.62 10.31
N LYS A 282 -0.29 -11.73 10.23
CA LYS A 282 0.23 -12.43 11.40
C LYS A 282 1.26 -11.58 12.15
N PHE A 283 2.21 -10.98 11.44
CA PHE A 283 3.20 -10.09 12.06
C PHE A 283 2.52 -8.91 12.76
N LEU A 284 1.51 -8.30 12.15
CA LEU A 284 0.76 -7.20 12.74
C LEU A 284 0.04 -7.61 14.02
N ILE A 285 -0.63 -8.77 14.03
CA ILE A 285 -1.32 -9.30 15.21
C ILE A 285 -0.32 -9.66 16.31
N GLU A 286 0.79 -10.29 15.96
CA GLU A 286 1.83 -10.67 16.93
C GLU A 286 2.47 -9.43 17.55
N ASP A 287 2.73 -8.39 16.77
CA ASP A 287 3.28 -7.13 17.26
C ASP A 287 2.27 -6.39 18.16
N TYR A 288 0.98 -6.35 17.78
CA TYR A 288 -0.10 -5.84 18.64
C TYR A 288 -0.14 -6.57 20.00
N LEU A 289 0.06 -7.89 20.00
CA LEU A 289 0.11 -8.71 21.21
C LEU A 289 1.43 -8.63 21.98
N ASN A 290 2.33 -7.71 21.60
CA ASN A 290 3.66 -7.51 22.19
C ASN A 290 4.59 -8.73 22.09
N LYS A 291 4.41 -9.61 21.10
CA LYS A 291 5.37 -10.67 20.81
C LYS A 291 6.62 -10.09 20.16
N SER A 292 7.77 -10.67 20.45
CA SER A 292 9.02 -10.32 19.76
C SER A 292 9.02 -10.89 18.37
N LEU A 293 9.25 -10.03 17.36
CA LEU A 293 9.40 -10.42 15.97
C LEU A 293 10.88 -10.44 15.57
N GLU A 294 11.24 -11.45 14.80
CA GLU A 294 12.56 -11.56 14.20
C GLU A 294 12.46 -11.43 12.68
N TYR A 295 13.55 -10.99 12.04
CA TYR A 295 13.63 -10.89 10.60
C TYR A 295 13.45 -12.27 9.96
N ARG A 296 12.60 -12.36 8.91
CA ARG A 296 12.24 -13.61 8.23
C ARG A 296 12.28 -13.45 6.71
N GLU A 297 12.92 -14.41 6.07
CA GLU A 297 12.93 -14.63 4.61
C GLU A 297 12.53 -16.07 4.27
N ASP A 298 11.74 -16.72 5.11
CA ASP A 298 11.30 -18.11 4.96
C ASP A 298 10.16 -18.29 3.93
N TRP A 299 9.70 -17.18 3.34
CA TRP A 299 8.75 -17.22 2.24
C TRP A 299 9.35 -17.87 0.98
N ARG A 300 8.48 -18.49 0.18
CA ARG A 300 8.86 -19.31 -0.98
C ARG A 300 9.28 -18.43 -2.16
N ASP A 301 10.53 -18.62 -2.59
CA ASP A 301 11.06 -18.04 -3.82
C ASP A 301 10.34 -18.59 -5.08
N LYS A 302 10.36 -17.81 -6.16
CA LYS A 302 9.77 -18.17 -7.46
C LYS A 302 8.29 -18.56 -7.40
N THR A 303 7.54 -17.97 -6.49
CA THR A 303 6.08 -18.13 -6.43
C THR A 303 5.44 -17.22 -7.47
N LEU A 304 4.77 -17.83 -8.45
CA LEU A 304 4.04 -17.13 -9.50
C LEU A 304 2.59 -16.90 -9.09
N MET A 305 2.12 -15.68 -9.22
CA MET A 305 0.70 -15.30 -9.08
C MET A 305 0.12 -14.99 -10.45
N LEU A 306 -0.97 -15.65 -10.78
CA LEU A 306 -1.83 -15.36 -11.91
C LEU A 306 -3.19 -14.94 -11.35
N ARG A 307 -3.58 -13.68 -11.55
CA ARG A 307 -4.90 -13.20 -11.16
C ARG A 307 -5.94 -13.60 -12.20
N TYR A 308 -7.11 -13.90 -11.72
CA TYR A 308 -8.32 -14.11 -12.53
C TYR A 308 -9.46 -13.33 -11.89
N ASP A 309 -10.49 -13.06 -12.66
CA ASP A 309 -11.70 -12.42 -12.15
C ASP A 309 -12.56 -13.48 -11.46
N ALA A 310 -13.15 -13.12 -10.33
CA ALA A 310 -14.09 -13.93 -9.56
C ALA A 310 -15.25 -13.04 -9.11
N GLU A 311 -16.43 -13.63 -8.98
CA GLU A 311 -17.69 -12.93 -8.75
C GLU A 311 -18.12 -13.09 -7.28
N VAL A 312 -18.70 -12.04 -6.74
CA VAL A 312 -19.55 -12.08 -5.54
C VAL A 312 -20.98 -11.84 -6.00
N ILE A 313 -21.84 -12.82 -5.79
CA ILE A 313 -23.25 -12.74 -6.21
C ILE A 313 -24.11 -12.27 -5.05
N VAL A 314 -24.88 -11.22 -5.27
CA VAL A 314 -25.83 -10.67 -4.30
C VAL A 314 -27.22 -10.79 -4.90
N ASN A 315 -28.05 -11.65 -4.31
CA ASN A 315 -29.45 -11.82 -4.71
C ASN A 315 -30.31 -10.74 -4.04
N ASP A 316 -31.42 -10.37 -4.68
CA ASP A 316 -32.40 -9.38 -4.20
C ASP A 316 -31.78 -8.02 -3.82
N PHE A 317 -30.78 -7.60 -4.60
CA PHE A 317 -30.08 -6.34 -4.40
C PHE A 317 -31.06 -5.16 -4.41
N LYS A 318 -31.09 -4.43 -3.31
CA LYS A 318 -31.83 -3.17 -3.17
C LYS A 318 -30.80 -2.05 -3.15
N GLY A 319 -30.60 -1.39 -4.29
CA GLY A 319 -29.66 -0.29 -4.50
C GLY A 319 -29.88 0.90 -3.58
#